data_4504775d3afa9b1941ab2373c98e4d8d
#
_entry.id   4504775d3afa9b1941ab2373c98e4d8d
#
_cell.length_a   1.000
_cell.length_b   1.000
_cell.length_c   1.000
_cell.angle_alpha   90.00
_cell.angle_beta   90.00
_cell.angle_gamma   90.00
#
_symmetry.space_group_name_H-M   'P 1'
#
loop_
_entity.id
_entity.type
_entity.pdbx_description
1 polymer ?
#
loop_
_entity_poly.entity_id
_entity_poly.type
_entity_poly.pdbx_seq_one_letter_code
_entity_poly.pdbx_strand_id
1 'polypeptide(L)'
;MYEGVIQNLIDELGRLPGVGPKGAQRIAFHLLAVDQAEVRRLADALIEVTERVRFCRTCGNVAEADECRICLDTRRDPSVICVVEEPKDVAAVEKIREFRGRYHVLGGAISPIDGVGPEELRIKELMARLTDGTVTELILATDPNLEGEATAAFLARLVKGMGLRVTRPASGLPVGGDLEYADEVTLGRAFEGRRLLDV
;
A
#
# COMPACT_ATOMS: atom_id res chain seq x y z
N MET A 1 -9.27 -4.26 -37.57
CA MET A 1 -8.64 -3.05 -37.02
C MET A 1 -9.68 -1.96 -37.11
N TYR A 2 -9.99 -1.26 -36.05
CA TYR A 2 -10.92 -0.14 -36.06
C TYR A 2 -10.18 1.13 -36.48
N GLU A 3 -10.91 2.19 -36.84
CA GLU A 3 -10.32 3.45 -37.30
C GLU A 3 -10.94 4.64 -36.54
N GLY A 4 -10.22 5.77 -36.55
CA GLY A 4 -10.68 7.01 -35.95
C GLY A 4 -10.82 6.98 -34.42
N VAL A 5 -11.84 7.64 -33.89
CA VAL A 5 -12.01 7.86 -32.44
C VAL A 5 -12.18 6.60 -31.61
N ILE A 6 -12.76 5.53 -32.19
CA ILE A 6 -12.91 4.26 -31.46
C ILE A 6 -11.56 3.56 -31.27
N GLN A 7 -10.68 3.61 -32.28
CA GLN A 7 -9.34 3.03 -32.14
C GLN A 7 -8.54 3.80 -31.10
N ASN A 8 -8.59 5.14 -31.12
CA ASN A 8 -7.93 5.97 -30.11
C ASN A 8 -8.38 5.63 -28.68
N LEU A 9 -9.69 5.42 -28.46
CA LEU A 9 -10.20 5.03 -27.16
C LEU A 9 -9.67 3.64 -26.73
N ILE A 10 -9.64 2.67 -27.65
CA ILE A 10 -9.10 1.34 -27.39
C ILE A 10 -7.60 1.42 -27.02
N ASP A 11 -6.83 2.25 -27.73
CA ASP A 11 -5.41 2.42 -27.51
C ASP A 11 -5.15 3.06 -26.15
N GLU A 12 -5.88 4.11 -25.76
CA GLU A 12 -5.75 4.74 -24.43
C GLU A 12 -6.15 3.78 -23.30
N LEU A 13 -7.24 3.03 -23.45
CA LEU A 13 -7.64 2.02 -22.48
C LEU A 13 -6.59 0.89 -22.35
N GLY A 14 -5.95 0.53 -23.48
CA GLY A 14 -4.91 -0.50 -23.53
C GLY A 14 -3.59 -0.09 -22.84
N ARG A 15 -3.41 1.20 -22.52
CA ARG A 15 -2.27 1.70 -21.72
C ARG A 15 -2.47 1.52 -20.23
N LEU A 16 -3.70 1.23 -19.80
CA LEU A 16 -3.99 1.03 -18.37
C LEU A 16 -3.38 -0.30 -17.89
N PRO A 17 -2.76 -0.31 -16.71
CA PRO A 17 -2.22 -1.54 -16.12
C PRO A 17 -3.30 -2.63 -16.00
N GLY A 18 -2.99 -3.85 -16.43
CA GLY A 18 -3.92 -4.96 -16.39
C GLY A 18 -4.99 -4.97 -17.49
N VAL A 19 -5.02 -3.97 -18.37
CA VAL A 19 -5.95 -3.92 -19.50
C VAL A 19 -5.25 -4.35 -20.78
N GLY A 20 -5.42 -5.62 -21.16
CA GLY A 20 -4.91 -6.13 -22.44
C GLY A 20 -5.81 -5.71 -23.63
N PRO A 21 -5.37 -5.95 -24.90
CA PRO A 21 -6.08 -5.51 -26.09
C PRO A 21 -7.56 -5.94 -26.16
N LYS A 22 -7.86 -7.19 -25.77
CA LYS A 22 -9.26 -7.68 -25.72
C LYS A 22 -10.09 -6.98 -24.63
N GLY A 23 -9.46 -6.66 -23.49
CA GLY A 23 -10.09 -5.91 -22.41
C GLY A 23 -10.42 -4.48 -22.83
N ALA A 24 -9.47 -3.78 -23.42
CA ALA A 24 -9.62 -2.42 -23.93
C ALA A 24 -10.77 -2.34 -24.96
N GLN A 25 -10.80 -3.27 -25.92
CA GLN A 25 -11.86 -3.36 -26.91
C GLN A 25 -13.24 -3.57 -26.25
N ARG A 26 -13.34 -4.51 -25.29
CA ARG A 26 -14.59 -4.79 -24.57
C ARG A 26 -15.10 -3.57 -23.81
N ILE A 27 -14.20 -2.84 -23.12
CA ILE A 27 -14.55 -1.62 -22.40
C ILE A 27 -15.02 -0.54 -23.37
N ALA A 28 -14.30 -0.32 -24.48
CA ALA A 28 -14.67 0.69 -25.47
C ALA A 28 -16.08 0.44 -26.05
N PHE A 29 -16.40 -0.81 -26.41
CA PHE A 29 -17.75 -1.16 -26.92
C PHE A 29 -18.82 -1.08 -25.82
N HIS A 30 -18.51 -1.38 -24.58
CA HIS A 30 -19.42 -1.15 -23.47
C HIS A 30 -19.78 0.34 -23.33
N LEU A 31 -18.77 1.23 -23.38
CA LEU A 31 -18.99 2.67 -23.31
C LEU A 31 -19.81 3.24 -24.47
N LEU A 32 -19.81 2.59 -25.65
CA LEU A 32 -20.69 2.95 -26.75
C LEU A 32 -22.16 2.51 -26.54
N ALA A 33 -22.38 1.52 -25.69
CA ALA A 33 -23.71 0.95 -25.46
C ALA A 33 -24.44 1.56 -24.25
N VAL A 34 -23.72 2.21 -23.33
CA VAL A 34 -24.31 2.87 -22.15
C VAL A 34 -24.73 4.30 -22.45
N ASP A 35 -25.55 4.88 -21.54
CA ASP A 35 -25.98 6.29 -21.66
C ASP A 35 -24.77 7.22 -21.60
N GLN A 36 -24.81 8.26 -22.43
CA GLN A 36 -23.79 9.31 -22.47
C GLN A 36 -23.55 9.96 -21.10
N ALA A 37 -24.58 10.06 -20.26
CA ALA A 37 -24.44 10.56 -18.89
C ALA A 37 -23.53 9.68 -18.02
N GLU A 38 -23.54 8.36 -18.23
CA GLU A 38 -22.62 7.44 -17.51
C GLU A 38 -21.19 7.61 -17.98
N VAL A 39 -20.99 7.75 -19.28
CA VAL A 39 -19.66 8.02 -19.85
C VAL A 39 -19.09 9.33 -19.30
N ARG A 40 -19.91 10.39 -19.23
CA ARG A 40 -19.48 11.68 -18.67
C ARG A 40 -19.12 11.55 -17.20
N ARG A 41 -19.93 10.88 -16.37
CA ARG A 41 -19.59 10.66 -14.95
C ARG A 41 -18.25 9.96 -14.77
N LEU A 42 -17.94 8.96 -15.61
CA LEU A 42 -16.64 8.29 -15.57
C LEU A 42 -15.51 9.25 -15.96
N ALA A 43 -15.68 10.01 -17.03
CA ALA A 43 -14.68 10.98 -17.49
C ALA A 43 -14.42 12.06 -16.42
N ASP A 44 -15.49 12.62 -15.84
CA ASP A 44 -15.39 13.62 -14.76
C ASP A 44 -14.68 13.05 -13.53
N ALA A 45 -14.97 11.81 -13.12
CA ALA A 45 -14.31 11.15 -12.00
C ALA A 45 -12.80 10.93 -12.25
N LEU A 46 -12.42 10.59 -13.49
CA LEU A 46 -11.00 10.45 -13.87
C LEU A 46 -10.25 11.78 -13.78
N ILE A 47 -10.88 12.87 -14.23
CA ILE A 47 -10.30 14.21 -14.15
C ILE A 47 -10.23 14.64 -12.68
N GLU A 48 -11.33 14.55 -11.95
CA GLU A 48 -11.44 15.01 -10.56
C GLU A 48 -10.40 14.35 -9.65
N VAL A 49 -10.15 13.03 -9.80
CA VAL A 49 -9.16 12.34 -8.98
C VAL A 49 -7.74 12.88 -9.21
N THR A 50 -7.39 13.23 -10.44
CA THR A 50 -6.05 13.77 -10.76
C THR A 50 -5.87 15.22 -10.31
N GLU A 51 -6.95 16.00 -10.23
CA GLU A 51 -6.92 17.39 -9.81
C GLU A 51 -6.96 17.55 -8.27
N ARG A 52 -7.74 16.71 -7.58
CA ARG A 52 -8.03 16.86 -6.15
C ARG A 52 -7.24 15.95 -5.24
N VAL A 53 -6.88 14.74 -5.71
CA VAL A 53 -6.17 13.76 -4.88
C VAL A 53 -4.67 14.02 -4.95
N ARG A 54 -4.04 14.02 -3.79
CA ARG A 54 -2.60 14.19 -3.61
C ARG A 54 -2.10 13.22 -2.54
N PHE A 55 -0.80 13.13 -2.36
CA PHE A 55 -0.23 12.38 -1.26
C PHE A 55 -0.14 13.26 -0.01
N CYS A 56 -0.58 12.71 1.12
CA CYS A 56 -0.49 13.36 2.43
C CYS A 56 0.96 13.76 2.73
N ARG A 57 1.17 15.02 3.04
CA ARG A 57 2.51 15.56 3.34
C ARG A 57 3.18 14.82 4.51
N THR A 58 2.39 14.42 5.51
CA THR A 58 2.89 13.77 6.73
C THR A 58 3.16 12.29 6.54
N CYS A 59 2.24 11.53 5.93
CA CYS A 59 2.34 10.07 5.94
C CYS A 59 2.42 9.42 4.55
N GLY A 60 2.26 10.18 3.45
CA GLY A 60 2.30 9.62 2.10
C GLY A 60 1.03 8.91 1.64
N ASN A 61 -0.01 8.78 2.48
CA ASN A 61 -1.29 8.21 2.07
C ASN A 61 -2.05 9.17 1.13
N VAL A 62 -3.04 8.68 0.40
CA VAL A 62 -3.90 9.52 -0.44
C VAL A 62 -4.75 10.47 0.41
N ALA A 63 -4.90 11.71 -0.06
CA ALA A 63 -5.65 12.77 0.60
C ALA A 63 -6.19 13.79 -0.41
N GLU A 64 -7.30 14.46 -0.08
CA GLU A 64 -7.80 15.61 -0.84
C GLU A 64 -7.30 16.96 -0.27
N ALA A 65 -6.59 16.93 0.85
CA ALA A 65 -5.97 18.07 1.52
C ALA A 65 -4.49 17.78 1.78
N ASP A 66 -3.76 18.74 2.37
CA ASP A 66 -2.33 18.57 2.69
C ASP A 66 -2.08 17.40 3.64
N GLU A 67 -3.02 17.13 4.55
CA GLU A 67 -2.98 16.00 5.45
C GLU A 67 -4.23 15.13 5.32
N CYS A 68 -4.04 13.81 5.36
CA CYS A 68 -5.14 12.86 5.29
C CYS A 68 -5.92 12.81 6.62
N ARG A 69 -7.16 12.31 6.55
CA ARG A 69 -8.05 12.16 7.72
C ARG A 69 -7.43 11.35 8.87
N ILE A 70 -6.52 10.42 8.55
CA ILE A 70 -5.85 9.60 9.56
C ILE A 70 -4.83 10.43 10.34
N CYS A 71 -4.04 11.28 9.68
CA CYS A 71 -3.07 12.16 10.33
C CYS A 71 -3.77 13.25 11.18
N LEU A 72 -4.95 13.70 10.75
CA LEU A 72 -5.75 14.71 11.47
C LEU A 72 -6.56 14.13 12.64
N ASP A 73 -6.74 12.80 12.72
CA ASP A 73 -7.51 12.20 13.81
C ASP A 73 -6.69 12.17 15.10
N THR A 74 -7.01 13.09 16.01
CA THR A 74 -6.35 13.25 17.33
C THR A 74 -6.61 12.10 18.31
N ARG A 75 -7.55 11.20 18.01
CA ARG A 75 -7.84 10.02 18.83
C ARG A 75 -6.84 8.88 18.55
N ARG A 76 -6.02 9.01 17.50
CA ARG A 76 -5.01 8.02 17.15
C ARG A 76 -3.75 8.19 17.99
N ASP A 77 -3.17 7.07 18.34
CA ASP A 77 -1.92 7.01 19.10
C ASP A 77 -0.75 7.50 18.23
N PRO A 78 -0.14 8.64 18.55
CA PRO A 78 0.99 9.16 17.79
C PRO A 78 2.31 8.39 18.07
N SER A 79 2.35 7.58 19.13
CA SER A 79 3.56 6.84 19.54
C SER A 79 3.80 5.57 18.71
N VAL A 80 2.81 5.15 17.90
CA VAL A 80 2.89 3.94 17.07
C VAL A 80 2.76 4.31 15.60
N ILE A 81 3.76 3.96 14.79
CA ILE A 81 3.72 4.12 13.33
C ILE A 81 3.77 2.75 12.66
N CYS A 82 2.77 2.47 11.81
CA CYS A 82 2.76 1.35 10.90
C CYS A 82 3.30 1.81 9.53
N VAL A 83 4.42 1.24 9.11
CA VAL A 83 5.06 1.51 7.83
C VAL A 83 4.56 0.50 6.82
N VAL A 84 4.05 0.99 5.69
CA VAL A 84 3.51 0.20 4.58
C VAL A 84 4.11 0.67 3.26
N GLU A 85 3.99 -0.13 2.21
CA GLU A 85 4.55 0.19 0.89
C GLU A 85 3.66 1.18 0.14
N GLU A 86 2.35 0.94 0.08
CA GLU A 86 1.42 1.73 -0.73
C GLU A 86 0.16 2.16 0.04
N PRO A 87 -0.58 3.18 -0.45
CA PRO A 87 -1.84 3.61 0.16
C PRO A 87 -2.92 2.52 0.27
N LYS A 88 -2.91 1.54 -0.65
CA LYS A 88 -3.83 0.39 -0.61
C LYS A 88 -3.66 -0.45 0.65
N ASP A 89 -2.43 -0.53 1.19
CA ASP A 89 -2.09 -1.31 2.38
C ASP A 89 -2.66 -0.65 3.62
N VAL A 90 -2.63 0.70 3.68
CA VAL A 90 -3.35 1.46 4.72
C VAL A 90 -4.82 1.07 4.74
N ALA A 91 -5.46 1.01 3.57
CA ALA A 91 -6.86 0.62 3.47
C ALA A 91 -7.10 -0.83 3.92
N ALA A 92 -6.15 -1.73 3.68
CA ALA A 92 -6.23 -3.11 4.13
C ALA A 92 -6.15 -3.22 5.67
N VAL A 93 -5.21 -2.52 6.30
CA VAL A 93 -5.07 -2.50 7.77
C VAL A 93 -6.28 -1.80 8.42
N GLU A 94 -6.79 -0.72 7.87
CA GLU A 94 -7.95 -0.01 8.39
C GLU A 94 -9.26 -0.86 8.40
N LYS A 95 -9.37 -1.87 7.51
CA LYS A 95 -10.50 -2.81 7.53
C LYS A 95 -10.61 -3.61 8.83
N ILE A 96 -9.50 -3.86 9.51
CA ILE A 96 -9.45 -4.59 10.79
C ILE A 96 -10.13 -3.78 11.90
N ARG A 97 -10.15 -2.43 11.81
CA ARG A 97 -10.73 -1.47 12.77
C ARG A 97 -10.12 -1.51 14.20
N GLU A 98 -9.07 -2.28 14.41
CA GLU A 98 -8.40 -2.45 15.71
C GLU A 98 -7.15 -1.59 15.83
N PHE A 99 -6.46 -1.34 14.71
CA PHE A 99 -5.26 -0.51 14.72
C PHE A 99 -5.60 0.96 14.99
N ARG A 100 -4.99 1.54 16.01
CA ARG A 100 -5.20 2.92 16.44
C ARG A 100 -4.00 3.82 16.28
N GLY A 101 -2.89 3.30 15.78
CA GLY A 101 -1.71 4.08 15.48
C GLY A 101 -1.83 4.93 14.21
N ARG A 102 -0.72 5.52 13.82
CA ARG A 102 -0.55 6.29 12.58
C ARG A 102 0.16 5.46 11.52
N TYR A 103 0.17 5.94 10.29
CA TYR A 103 0.83 5.25 9.18
C TYR A 103 1.99 6.07 8.62
N HIS A 104 2.86 5.37 7.90
CA HIS A 104 3.79 5.96 6.96
C HIS A 104 3.86 5.10 5.71
N VAL A 105 3.55 5.71 4.56
CA VAL A 105 3.56 5.06 3.24
C VAL A 105 4.89 5.38 2.58
N LEU A 106 5.65 4.35 2.22
CA LEU A 106 6.97 4.49 1.60
C LEU A 106 6.91 4.92 0.13
N GLY A 107 5.84 4.55 -0.58
CA GLY A 107 5.70 4.74 -2.02
C GLY A 107 6.21 3.56 -2.85
N GLY A 108 6.52 2.44 -2.21
CA GLY A 108 7.02 1.20 -2.82
C GLY A 108 7.94 0.42 -1.89
N ALA A 109 8.72 -0.49 -2.47
CA ALA A 109 9.75 -1.28 -1.80
C ALA A 109 11.10 -1.11 -2.49
N ILE A 110 12.19 -1.40 -1.79
CA ILE A 110 13.55 -1.43 -2.37
C ILE A 110 13.60 -2.61 -3.37
N SER A 111 13.80 -2.29 -4.64
CA SER A 111 13.90 -3.26 -5.73
C SER A 111 15.06 -2.89 -6.66
N PRO A 112 16.25 -3.49 -6.48
CA PRO A 112 17.39 -3.22 -7.35
C PRO A 112 17.13 -3.61 -8.82
N ILE A 113 16.26 -4.60 -9.05
CA ILE A 113 15.90 -5.05 -10.39
C ILE A 113 15.10 -3.96 -11.13
N ASP A 114 14.22 -3.27 -10.42
CA ASP A 114 13.40 -2.19 -10.96
C ASP A 114 14.09 -0.82 -10.83
N GLY A 115 15.33 -0.78 -10.32
CA GLY A 115 16.09 0.46 -10.10
C GLY A 115 15.58 1.31 -8.95
N VAL A 116 14.81 0.74 -8.02
CA VAL A 116 14.25 1.46 -6.86
C VAL A 116 15.20 1.31 -5.67
N GLY A 117 15.93 2.37 -5.33
CA GLY A 117 16.76 2.47 -4.14
C GLY A 117 16.05 3.12 -2.96
N PRO A 118 16.71 3.20 -1.81
CA PRO A 118 16.14 3.87 -0.62
C PRO A 118 15.80 5.35 -0.83
N GLU A 119 16.48 6.04 -1.75
CA GLU A 119 16.31 7.45 -2.08
C GLU A 119 15.04 7.76 -2.86
N GLU A 120 14.50 6.77 -3.59
CA GLU A 120 13.22 6.87 -4.29
C GLU A 120 12.03 6.68 -3.34
N LEU A 121 12.28 6.16 -2.14
CA LEU A 121 11.25 5.91 -1.13
C LEU A 121 11.19 7.06 -0.11
N ARG A 122 10.05 7.23 0.52
CA ARG A 122 9.80 8.24 1.55
C ARG A 122 10.46 7.91 2.91
N ILE A 123 11.66 7.34 2.87
CA ILE A 123 12.43 6.96 4.07
C ILE A 123 12.95 8.18 4.81
N LYS A 124 13.35 9.24 4.08
CA LYS A 124 13.80 10.49 4.69
C LYS A 124 12.70 11.14 5.53
N GLU A 125 11.48 11.17 5.02
CA GLU A 125 10.31 11.70 5.74
C GLU A 125 9.95 10.83 6.94
N LEU A 126 10.08 9.50 6.84
CA LEU A 126 9.94 8.60 7.99
C LEU A 126 10.94 8.97 9.08
N MET A 127 12.23 9.07 8.75
CA MET A 127 13.27 9.41 9.69
C MET A 127 13.02 10.76 10.39
N ALA A 128 12.57 11.77 9.65
CA ALA A 128 12.19 13.05 10.22
C ALA A 128 11.08 12.96 11.28
N ARG A 129 10.14 12.03 11.10
CA ARG A 129 9.05 11.78 12.08
C ARG A 129 9.50 11.04 13.33
N LEU A 130 10.62 10.35 13.28
CA LEU A 130 11.16 9.58 14.41
C LEU A 130 12.07 10.41 15.31
N THR A 131 12.48 11.62 14.90
CA THR A 131 13.48 12.44 15.62
C THR A 131 12.92 13.19 16.81
N ASP A 132 11.59 13.40 16.92
CA ASP A 132 10.99 14.15 18.01
C ASP A 132 10.80 13.34 19.32
N GLY A 133 11.08 12.04 19.28
CA GLY A 133 10.97 11.15 20.42
C GLY A 133 9.53 10.76 20.80
N THR A 134 8.53 11.20 20.05
CA THR A 134 7.13 10.83 20.31
C THR A 134 6.87 9.37 19.98
N VAL A 135 7.51 8.85 18.92
CA VAL A 135 7.32 7.47 18.45
C VAL A 135 8.11 6.52 19.31
N THR A 136 7.46 5.49 19.82
CA THR A 136 8.05 4.41 20.64
C THR A 136 8.01 3.05 19.95
N GLU A 137 7.08 2.87 18.98
CA GLU A 137 6.98 1.63 18.20
C GLU A 137 6.88 1.90 16.71
N LEU A 138 7.66 1.15 15.95
CA LEU A 138 7.64 1.12 14.49
C LEU A 138 7.24 -0.29 14.03
N ILE A 139 6.05 -0.42 13.44
CA ILE A 139 5.57 -1.66 12.87
C ILE A 139 5.94 -1.67 11.38
N LEU A 140 6.82 -2.58 10.97
CA LEU A 140 7.22 -2.72 9.57
C LEU A 140 6.26 -3.71 8.88
N ALA A 141 5.22 -3.19 8.23
CA ALA A 141 4.18 -3.93 7.56
C ALA A 141 4.34 -3.86 6.02
N THR A 142 5.59 -4.01 5.56
CA THR A 142 5.90 -4.22 4.13
C THR A 142 5.42 -5.61 3.71
N ASP A 143 5.21 -5.81 2.41
CA ASP A 143 4.74 -7.07 1.86
C ASP A 143 5.66 -8.25 2.24
N PRO A 144 5.13 -9.46 2.46
CA PRO A 144 5.92 -10.63 2.85
C PRO A 144 6.61 -11.31 1.64
N ASN A 145 7.10 -10.51 0.69
CA ASN A 145 7.89 -10.90 -0.46
C ASN A 145 9.37 -10.51 -0.28
N LEU A 146 10.21 -10.79 -1.28
CA LEU A 146 11.66 -10.56 -1.20
C LEU A 146 11.99 -9.08 -1.02
N GLU A 147 11.35 -8.20 -1.79
CA GLU A 147 11.54 -6.76 -1.79
C GLU A 147 11.07 -6.14 -0.46
N GLY A 148 9.90 -6.54 0.02
CA GLY A 148 9.35 -6.07 1.29
C GLY A 148 10.16 -6.54 2.50
N GLU A 149 10.71 -7.77 2.48
CA GLU A 149 11.62 -8.27 3.51
C GLU A 149 12.95 -7.49 3.51
N ALA A 150 13.51 -7.23 2.33
CA ALA A 150 14.74 -6.43 2.19
C ALA A 150 14.52 -5.01 2.69
N THR A 151 13.37 -4.41 2.36
CA THR A 151 12.98 -3.06 2.80
C THR A 151 12.82 -3.00 4.32
N ALA A 152 12.13 -3.98 4.92
CA ALA A 152 12.00 -4.07 6.38
C ALA A 152 13.35 -4.22 7.08
N ALA A 153 14.21 -5.11 6.57
CA ALA A 153 15.54 -5.31 7.12
C ALA A 153 16.43 -4.06 7.00
N PHE A 154 16.30 -3.31 5.91
CA PHE A 154 16.98 -2.02 5.74
C PHE A 154 16.52 -1.00 6.77
N LEU A 155 15.18 -0.82 6.91
CA LEU A 155 14.59 0.12 7.87
C LEU A 155 14.94 -0.24 9.31
N ALA A 156 14.87 -1.53 9.69
CA ALA A 156 15.23 -1.99 11.02
C ALA A 156 16.70 -1.67 11.36
N ARG A 157 17.62 -1.82 10.40
CA ARG A 157 19.03 -1.41 10.56
C ARG A 157 19.19 0.09 10.70
N LEU A 158 18.44 0.86 9.89
CA LEU A 158 18.53 2.32 9.89
C LEU A 158 18.09 2.94 11.22
N VAL A 159 17.04 2.37 11.85
CA VAL A 159 16.52 2.87 13.14
C VAL A 159 17.20 2.21 14.35
N LYS A 160 18.17 1.31 14.12
CA LYS A 160 18.92 0.65 15.19
C LYS A 160 19.64 1.69 16.06
N GLY A 161 19.41 1.65 17.36
CA GLY A 161 20.00 2.60 18.31
C GLY A 161 19.14 3.83 18.62
N MET A 162 18.00 4.01 17.97
CA MET A 162 17.04 5.08 18.30
C MET A 162 16.16 4.76 19.51
N GLY A 163 16.30 3.58 20.11
CA GLY A 163 15.48 3.17 21.27
C GLY A 163 14.04 2.78 20.92
N LEU A 164 13.73 2.60 19.65
CA LEU A 164 12.40 2.23 19.17
C LEU A 164 12.18 0.71 19.28
N ARG A 165 10.96 0.32 19.64
CA ARG A 165 10.49 -1.05 19.47
C ARG A 165 10.14 -1.26 17.99
N VAL A 166 10.88 -2.12 17.32
CA VAL A 166 10.62 -2.46 15.92
C VAL A 166 9.91 -3.81 15.87
N THR A 167 8.72 -3.85 15.26
CA THR A 167 7.89 -5.05 15.18
C THR A 167 7.46 -5.31 13.74
N ARG A 168 6.95 -6.52 13.46
CA ARG A 168 6.31 -6.89 12.20
C ARG A 168 4.99 -7.60 12.48
N PRO A 169 4.01 -7.52 11.56
CA PRO A 169 2.84 -8.38 11.59
C PRO A 169 3.28 -9.86 11.62
N ALA A 170 2.57 -10.67 12.37
CA ALA A 170 2.85 -12.10 12.43
C ALA A 170 2.60 -12.75 11.05
N SER A 171 3.54 -13.61 10.64
CA SER A 171 3.39 -14.47 9.46
C SER A 171 2.97 -15.86 9.90
N GLY A 172 2.12 -16.53 9.12
CA GLY A 172 1.70 -17.89 9.44
C GLY A 172 0.50 -18.35 8.63
N LEU A 173 -0.12 -19.44 9.12
CA LEU A 173 -1.27 -20.05 8.47
C LEU A 173 -2.49 -19.13 8.53
N PRO A 174 -3.25 -19.00 7.42
CA PRO A 174 -4.50 -18.26 7.43
C PRO A 174 -5.55 -18.99 8.28
N VAL A 175 -6.39 -18.22 8.97
CA VAL A 175 -7.51 -18.79 9.75
C VAL A 175 -8.50 -19.45 8.81
N GLY A 176 -8.86 -20.72 9.10
CA GLY A 176 -9.78 -21.53 8.29
C GLY A 176 -9.13 -22.24 7.11
N GLY A 177 -7.80 -22.19 6.98
CA GLY A 177 -7.06 -22.99 6.00
C GLY A 177 -6.65 -24.35 6.58
N ASP A 178 -6.64 -25.38 5.74
CA ASP A 178 -6.11 -26.69 6.08
C ASP A 178 -4.59 -26.73 5.94
N LEU A 179 -3.91 -27.41 6.86
CA LEU A 179 -2.45 -27.54 6.89
C LEU A 179 -1.87 -28.14 5.59
N GLU A 180 -2.59 -29.08 4.98
CA GLU A 180 -2.13 -29.79 3.78
C GLU A 180 -2.03 -28.92 2.53
N TYR A 181 -2.74 -27.75 2.50
CA TYR A 181 -2.71 -26.82 1.38
C TYR A 181 -1.73 -25.66 1.59
N ALA A 182 -1.08 -25.58 2.75
CA ALA A 182 -0.07 -24.57 3.00
C ALA A 182 1.24 -24.91 2.26
N ASP A 183 1.82 -23.92 1.59
CA ASP A 183 3.15 -24.09 1.01
C ASP A 183 4.23 -24.20 2.11
N GLU A 184 5.38 -24.78 1.74
CA GLU A 184 6.48 -25.06 2.67
C GLU A 184 7.01 -23.80 3.37
N VAL A 185 7.04 -22.65 2.70
CA VAL A 185 7.54 -21.39 3.26
C VAL A 185 6.58 -20.85 4.31
N THR A 186 5.27 -20.82 3.99
CA THR A 186 4.21 -20.41 4.91
C THR A 186 4.19 -21.31 6.16
N LEU A 187 4.29 -22.61 5.97
CA LEU A 187 4.32 -23.59 7.07
C LEU A 187 5.58 -23.41 7.94
N GLY A 188 6.75 -23.22 7.30
CA GLY A 188 8.01 -22.96 8.01
C GLY A 188 7.91 -21.72 8.89
N ARG A 189 7.42 -20.59 8.35
CA ARG A 189 7.21 -19.33 9.11
C ARG A 189 6.20 -19.51 10.26
N ALA A 190 5.15 -20.32 10.07
CA ALA A 190 4.18 -20.62 11.13
C ALA A 190 4.84 -21.37 12.29
N PHE A 191 5.69 -22.35 12.01
CA PHE A 191 6.43 -23.10 13.03
C PHE A 191 7.48 -22.25 13.74
N GLU A 192 8.18 -21.38 13.04
CA GLU A 192 9.13 -20.42 13.65
C GLU A 192 8.41 -19.45 14.58
N GLY A 193 7.27 -18.90 14.14
CA GLY A 193 6.45 -17.96 14.89
C GLY A 193 5.48 -18.58 15.90
N ARG A 194 5.59 -19.89 16.19
CA ARG A 194 4.69 -20.58 17.12
C ARG A 194 4.67 -19.95 18.50
N ARG A 195 3.49 -19.83 19.09
CA ARG A 195 3.28 -19.24 20.42
C ARG A 195 2.99 -20.31 21.45
N LEU A 196 3.35 -20.02 22.70
CA LEU A 196 2.89 -20.81 23.83
C LEU A 196 1.37 -20.71 23.93
N LEU A 197 0.73 -21.83 24.22
CA LEU A 197 -0.67 -21.86 24.62
C LEU A 197 -0.70 -21.75 26.15
N ASP A 198 -1.34 -20.69 26.63
CA ASP A 198 -1.66 -20.57 28.05
C ASP A 198 -2.81 -21.57 28.35
N VAL A 199 -2.50 -22.61 29.13
CA VAL A 199 -3.43 -23.70 29.54
C VAL A 199 -3.80 -23.48 31.00
#